data_2fc0fa3d4edb876ef1a99d5defdf2d01
#
_entry.id   2fc0fa3d4edb876ef1a99d5defdf2d01
#
_cell.length_a   1.000
_cell.length_b   1.000
_cell.length_c   1.000
_cell.angle_alpha   90.00
_cell.angle_beta   90.00
_cell.angle_gamma   90.00
#
_symmetry.space_group_name_H-M   'P 1'
#
loop_
_entity.id
_entity.type
_entity.pdbx_description
1 polymer ?
#
loop_
_entity_poly.entity_id
_entity_poly.type
_entity_poly.pdbx_seq_one_letter_code
_entity_poly.pdbx_strand_id
1 'polypeptide(L)'
;MDLFIELNKRNNRALSKAITLAESSLEKDQILSDKLISKFPKKNDSIRIGITGIPGVGKSSFIEKFGQKFIHQGKKVAVLAIDPSSEKSQGSILGDKSRMENLAKNKNAFIRPSANKGILGGVSNKTRDSILLCEAAGYDVIIVETVGVGQSETTVSKLVDIMLLLT
;
A
#
# COMPACT_ATOMS: atom_id res chain seq x y z
N MET A 1 -21.87 8.68 -6.17
CA MET A 1 -21.02 8.92 -4.98
C MET A 1 -19.69 9.43 -5.47
N ASP A 2 -19.32 10.69 -5.17
CA ASP A 2 -18.04 11.26 -5.65
C ASP A 2 -16.90 10.68 -4.81
N LEU A 3 -16.04 9.90 -5.48
CA LEU A 3 -14.91 9.20 -4.85
C LEU A 3 -13.91 10.19 -4.22
N PHE A 4 -13.76 11.38 -4.80
CA PHE A 4 -12.91 12.44 -4.27
C PHE A 4 -13.41 12.94 -2.90
N ILE A 5 -14.72 13.20 -2.79
CA ILE A 5 -15.33 13.66 -1.53
C ILE A 5 -15.18 12.61 -0.43
N GLU A 6 -15.38 11.33 -0.77
CA GLU A 6 -15.27 10.25 0.20
C GLU A 6 -13.83 9.96 0.63
N LEU A 7 -12.84 10.13 -0.24
CA LEU A 7 -11.43 10.07 0.13
C LEU A 7 -11.06 11.19 1.12
N ASN A 8 -11.53 12.41 0.88
CA ASN A 8 -11.34 13.52 1.82
C ASN A 8 -11.98 13.29 3.20
N LYS A 9 -13.06 12.49 3.26
CA LYS A 9 -13.66 12.01 4.52
C LYS A 9 -12.91 10.83 5.14
N ARG A 10 -11.79 10.42 4.54
CA ARG A 10 -10.95 9.31 5.02
C ARG A 10 -11.68 7.96 5.07
N ASN A 11 -12.55 7.72 4.07
CA ASN A 11 -13.33 6.49 3.97
C ASN A 11 -12.47 5.36 3.39
N ASN A 12 -12.21 4.30 4.18
CA ASN A 12 -11.40 3.16 3.76
C ASN A 12 -12.00 2.38 2.57
N ARG A 13 -13.33 2.37 2.42
CA ARG A 13 -13.99 1.79 1.23
C ARG A 13 -13.69 2.59 -0.03
N ALA A 14 -13.71 3.92 0.09
CA ALA A 14 -13.38 4.80 -1.02
C ALA A 14 -11.92 4.63 -1.42
N LEU A 15 -11.00 4.54 -0.44
CA LEU A 15 -9.59 4.27 -0.69
C LEU A 15 -9.39 2.92 -1.39
N SER A 16 -10.03 1.86 -0.92
CA SER A 16 -9.96 0.55 -1.59
C SER A 16 -10.44 0.60 -3.04
N LYS A 17 -11.52 1.32 -3.34
CA LYS A 17 -12.02 1.51 -4.71
C LYS A 17 -11.05 2.31 -5.57
N ALA A 18 -10.50 3.40 -5.03
CA ALA A 18 -9.54 4.24 -5.74
C ALA A 18 -8.26 3.46 -6.09
N ILE A 19 -7.72 2.68 -5.16
CA ILE A 19 -6.58 1.80 -5.42
C ILE A 19 -6.92 0.73 -6.46
N THR A 20 -8.13 0.15 -6.42
CA THR A 20 -8.57 -0.80 -7.45
C THR A 20 -8.58 -0.18 -8.85
N LEU A 21 -9.00 1.09 -8.99
CA LEU A 21 -8.93 1.81 -10.26
C LEU A 21 -7.47 2.00 -10.72
N ALA A 22 -6.58 2.42 -9.80
CA ALA A 22 -5.16 2.61 -10.10
C ALA A 22 -4.45 1.29 -10.47
N GLU A 23 -4.86 0.17 -9.89
CA GLU A 23 -4.32 -1.17 -10.20
C GLU A 23 -4.90 -1.78 -11.48
N SER A 24 -6.01 -1.25 -12.01
CA SER A 24 -6.68 -1.77 -13.20
C SER A 24 -5.79 -1.67 -14.44
N SER A 25 -5.92 -2.62 -15.36
CA SER A 25 -5.32 -2.56 -16.69
C SER A 25 -6.23 -1.93 -17.75
N LEU A 26 -7.48 -1.60 -17.39
CA LEU A 26 -8.43 -0.98 -18.30
C LEU A 26 -8.13 0.52 -18.44
N GLU A 27 -7.99 1.00 -19.67
CA GLU A 27 -7.68 2.40 -19.96
C GLU A 27 -8.66 3.38 -19.32
N LYS A 28 -9.96 3.07 -19.35
CA LYS A 28 -11.00 3.89 -18.70
C LYS A 28 -10.78 4.07 -17.19
N ASP A 29 -10.30 3.03 -16.52
CA ASP A 29 -10.06 3.06 -15.07
C ASP A 29 -8.79 3.86 -14.76
N GLN A 30 -7.76 3.74 -15.61
CA GLN A 30 -6.53 4.53 -15.50
C GLN A 30 -6.82 6.03 -15.66
N ILE A 31 -7.60 6.42 -16.68
CA ILE A 31 -8.03 7.81 -16.87
C ILE A 31 -8.78 8.33 -15.65
N LEU A 32 -9.66 7.52 -15.04
CA LEU A 32 -10.39 7.91 -13.84
C LEU A 32 -9.46 8.05 -12.63
N SER A 33 -8.49 7.16 -12.48
CA SER A 33 -7.48 7.20 -11.43
C SER A 33 -6.61 8.46 -11.56
N ASP A 34 -6.09 8.76 -12.74
CA ASP A 34 -5.28 9.95 -13.00
C ASP A 34 -6.04 11.25 -12.70
N LYS A 35 -7.29 11.33 -13.16
CA LYS A 35 -8.18 12.45 -12.84
C LYS A 35 -8.43 12.60 -11.33
N LEU A 36 -8.53 11.48 -10.61
CA LEU A 36 -8.73 11.49 -9.18
C LEU A 36 -7.47 11.98 -8.46
N ILE A 37 -6.31 11.42 -8.79
CA ILE A 37 -5.02 11.75 -8.18
C ILE A 37 -4.66 13.22 -8.44
N SER A 38 -4.93 13.74 -9.66
CA SER A 38 -4.62 15.13 -10.01
C SER A 38 -5.37 16.18 -9.19
N LYS A 39 -6.47 15.81 -8.53
CA LYS A 39 -7.24 16.71 -7.63
C LYS A 39 -6.60 16.89 -6.27
N PHE A 40 -5.64 16.05 -5.89
CA PHE A 40 -4.98 16.14 -4.59
C PHE A 40 -3.67 16.94 -4.66
N PRO A 41 -3.27 17.63 -3.58
CA PRO A 41 -2.00 18.34 -3.54
C PRO A 41 -0.84 17.35 -3.68
N LYS A 42 0.20 17.75 -4.41
CA LYS A 42 1.37 16.89 -4.68
C LYS A 42 2.30 16.71 -3.48
N LYS A 43 2.12 17.47 -2.41
CA LYS A 43 2.98 17.43 -1.23
C LYS A 43 2.17 16.97 -0.03
N ASN A 44 2.64 15.92 0.62
CA ASN A 44 2.12 15.42 1.88
C ASN A 44 3.28 15.20 2.85
N ASP A 45 3.04 15.38 4.15
CA ASP A 45 4.04 15.17 5.22
C ASP A 45 4.10 13.68 5.67
N SER A 46 3.60 12.77 4.85
CA SER A 46 3.65 11.34 5.14
C SER A 46 5.06 10.78 5.01
N ILE A 47 5.38 9.79 5.84
CA ILE A 47 6.62 9.01 5.75
C ILE A 47 6.33 7.71 5.01
N ARG A 48 7.13 7.41 3.98
CA ARG A 48 7.04 6.20 3.16
C ARG A 48 8.17 5.26 3.55
N ILE A 49 7.82 4.04 3.98
CA ILE A 49 8.77 3.06 4.49
C ILE A 49 8.64 1.78 3.67
N GLY A 50 9.69 1.41 2.94
CA GLY A 50 9.80 0.11 2.29
C GLY A 50 10.32 -0.94 3.27
N ILE A 51 9.72 -2.13 3.27
CA ILE A 51 10.17 -3.27 4.08
C ILE A 51 10.37 -4.47 3.18
N THR A 52 11.59 -5.01 3.19
CA THR A 52 11.96 -6.21 2.45
C THR A 52 12.69 -7.21 3.33
N GLY A 53 12.94 -8.39 2.81
CA GLY A 53 13.63 -9.48 3.48
C GLY A 53 13.13 -10.84 2.97
N ILE A 54 13.89 -11.88 3.19
CA ILE A 54 13.56 -13.22 2.72
C ILE A 54 12.20 -13.71 3.24
N PRO A 55 11.51 -14.60 2.53
CA PRO A 55 10.31 -15.24 3.03
C PRO A 55 10.56 -15.92 4.40
N GLY A 56 9.63 -15.75 5.34
CA GLY A 56 9.74 -16.36 6.67
C GLY A 56 10.54 -15.54 7.71
N VAL A 57 11.25 -14.47 7.35
CA VAL A 57 12.04 -13.65 8.29
C VAL A 57 11.21 -12.88 9.34
N GLY A 58 9.88 -12.87 9.19
CA GLY A 58 8.99 -12.20 10.14
C GLY A 58 8.55 -10.78 9.76
N LYS A 59 8.59 -10.43 8.46
CA LYS A 59 8.16 -9.10 7.97
C LYS A 59 6.77 -8.70 8.48
N SER A 60 5.77 -9.54 8.30
CA SER A 60 4.39 -9.21 8.70
C SER A 60 4.26 -9.05 10.22
N SER A 61 4.99 -9.85 11.03
CA SER A 61 5.04 -9.71 12.49
C SER A 61 5.72 -8.41 12.92
N PHE A 62 6.77 -8.00 12.20
CA PHE A 62 7.43 -6.72 12.42
C PHE A 62 6.48 -5.56 12.06
N ILE A 63 5.83 -5.62 10.89
CA ILE A 63 4.88 -4.59 10.43
C ILE A 63 3.71 -4.44 11.41
N GLU A 64 3.18 -5.55 11.93
CA GLU A 64 2.12 -5.56 12.93
C GLU A 64 2.51 -4.73 14.17
N LYS A 65 3.67 -5.00 14.78
CA LYS A 65 4.14 -4.30 15.96
C LYS A 65 4.57 -2.86 15.67
N PHE A 66 5.24 -2.65 14.55
CA PHE A 66 5.74 -1.35 14.12
C PHE A 66 4.60 -0.40 13.79
N GLY A 67 3.59 -0.88 13.05
CA GLY A 67 2.39 -0.12 12.73
C GLY A 67 1.58 0.25 13.98
N GLN A 68 1.42 -0.67 14.92
CA GLN A 68 0.76 -0.37 16.20
C GLN A 68 1.48 0.72 16.98
N LYS A 69 2.82 0.73 16.98
CA LYS A 69 3.60 1.77 17.65
C LYS A 69 3.28 3.17 17.09
N PHE A 70 3.17 3.32 15.77
CA PHE A 70 2.74 4.57 15.17
C PHE A 70 1.30 4.93 15.53
N ILE A 71 0.39 3.96 15.56
CA ILE A 71 -1.01 4.19 15.95
C ILE A 71 -1.11 4.68 17.39
N HIS A 72 -0.32 4.11 18.32
CA HIS A 72 -0.26 4.58 19.71
C HIS A 72 0.27 6.03 19.82
N GLN A 73 1.03 6.50 18.85
CA GLN A 73 1.47 7.89 18.73
C GLN A 73 0.43 8.79 18.01
N GLY A 74 -0.78 8.30 17.80
CA GLY A 74 -1.87 9.04 17.13
C GLY A 74 -1.77 9.11 15.60
N LYS A 75 -0.83 8.37 15.00
CA LYS A 75 -0.63 8.34 13.54
C LYS A 75 -1.57 7.34 12.86
N LYS A 76 -1.89 7.59 11.60
CA LYS A 76 -2.59 6.67 10.70
C LYS A 76 -1.60 5.93 9.83
N VAL A 77 -1.79 4.62 9.73
CA VAL A 77 -0.85 3.72 9.03
C VAL A 77 -1.54 3.02 7.87
N ALA A 78 -0.99 3.14 6.67
CA ALA A 78 -1.36 2.29 5.54
C ALA A 78 -0.26 1.25 5.28
N VAL A 79 -0.66 0.02 5.00
CA VAL A 79 0.23 -1.08 4.59
C VAL A 79 -0.17 -1.54 3.20
N LEU A 80 0.73 -1.44 2.26
CA LEU A 80 0.61 -1.91 0.89
C LEU A 80 1.53 -3.13 0.72
N ALA A 81 0.96 -4.33 0.70
CA ALA A 81 1.72 -5.56 0.46
C ALA A 81 1.77 -5.85 -1.03
N ILE A 82 2.98 -5.83 -1.61
CA ILE A 82 3.21 -6.02 -3.04
C ILE A 82 3.77 -7.42 -3.28
N ASP A 83 2.95 -8.30 -3.83
CA ASP A 83 3.36 -9.65 -4.22
C ASP A 83 3.32 -9.80 -5.75
N PRO A 84 4.48 -9.82 -6.43
CA PRO A 84 4.54 -10.05 -7.87
C PRO A 84 4.14 -11.48 -8.27
N SER A 85 4.11 -12.44 -7.34
CA SER A 85 3.84 -13.85 -7.61
C SER A 85 2.37 -14.25 -7.46
N SER A 86 1.47 -13.33 -7.13
CA SER A 86 0.08 -13.61 -6.73
C SER A 86 -0.83 -14.19 -7.83
N GLU A 87 -0.32 -14.43 -9.05
CA GLU A 87 -1.06 -15.19 -10.06
C GLU A 87 -1.30 -16.67 -9.68
N LYS A 88 -0.51 -17.23 -8.75
CA LYS A 88 -0.57 -18.66 -8.41
C LYS A 88 -1.16 -18.98 -7.03
N SER A 89 -1.39 -18.01 -6.18
CA SER A 89 -1.88 -18.30 -4.83
C SER A 89 -2.98 -17.33 -4.38
N GLN A 90 -4.24 -17.71 -4.66
CA GLN A 90 -5.41 -17.08 -4.03
C GLN A 90 -5.39 -17.18 -2.49
N GLY A 91 -4.42 -17.90 -1.91
CA GLY A 91 -4.25 -18.08 -0.47
C GLY A 91 -3.35 -17.08 0.23
N SER A 92 -2.42 -16.39 -0.49
CA SER A 92 -1.47 -15.45 0.17
C SER A 92 -2.15 -14.15 0.64
N ILE A 93 -3.15 -13.68 -0.08
CA ILE A 93 -3.89 -12.44 0.22
C ILE A 93 -4.64 -12.50 1.56
N LEU A 94 -5.18 -13.67 1.90
CA LEU A 94 -5.85 -13.90 3.19
C LEU A 94 -4.83 -14.13 4.32
N GLY A 95 -3.67 -14.72 4.01
CA GLY A 95 -2.60 -14.99 4.97
C GLY A 95 -1.97 -13.72 5.56
N ASP A 96 -1.82 -12.66 4.78
CA ASP A 96 -1.19 -11.42 5.25
C ASP A 96 -2.11 -10.64 6.21
N LYS A 97 -3.41 -10.61 5.95
CA LYS A 97 -4.37 -10.01 6.91
C LYS A 97 -4.47 -10.80 8.22
N SER A 98 -4.37 -12.13 8.17
CA SER A 98 -4.41 -12.97 9.36
C SER A 98 -3.16 -12.84 10.22
N ARG A 99 -2.02 -12.43 9.64
CA ARG A 99 -0.76 -12.18 10.36
C ARG A 99 -0.66 -10.80 10.98
N MET A 100 -1.54 -9.87 10.58
CA MET A 100 -1.62 -8.49 11.08
C MET A 100 -3.00 -8.20 11.68
N GLU A 101 -3.47 -9.10 12.57
CA GLU A 101 -4.85 -9.10 13.07
C GLU A 101 -5.25 -7.85 13.84
N ASN A 102 -4.39 -7.37 14.73
CA ASN A 102 -4.69 -6.20 15.55
C ASN A 102 -4.62 -4.92 14.72
N LEU A 103 -3.64 -4.85 13.79
CA LEU A 103 -3.53 -3.73 12.88
C LEU A 103 -4.75 -3.69 11.93
N ALA A 104 -5.17 -4.84 11.40
CA ALA A 104 -6.31 -4.96 10.50
C ALA A 104 -7.65 -4.55 11.13
N LYS A 105 -7.80 -4.71 12.45
CA LYS A 105 -8.99 -4.32 13.22
C LYS A 105 -8.98 -2.84 13.64
N ASN A 106 -7.85 -2.16 13.51
CA ASN A 106 -7.71 -0.78 13.98
C ASN A 106 -8.26 0.22 12.95
N LYS A 107 -9.12 1.14 13.40
CA LYS A 107 -9.72 2.18 12.54
C LYS A 107 -8.71 3.16 11.93
N ASN A 108 -7.53 3.29 12.53
CA ASN A 108 -6.44 4.13 12.06
C ASN A 108 -5.45 3.36 11.16
N ALA A 109 -5.75 2.11 10.83
CA ALA A 109 -4.98 1.30 9.92
C ALA A 109 -5.75 0.98 8.64
N PHE A 110 -5.00 0.81 7.55
CA PHE A 110 -5.49 0.32 6.27
C PHE A 110 -4.49 -0.69 5.73
N ILE A 111 -4.93 -1.89 5.42
CA ILE A 111 -4.07 -2.93 4.86
C ILE A 111 -4.62 -3.33 3.49
N ARG A 112 -3.78 -3.18 2.47
CA ARG A 112 -4.10 -3.51 1.09
C ARG A 112 -3.10 -4.53 0.54
N PRO A 113 -3.48 -5.80 0.42
CA PRO A 113 -2.76 -6.73 -0.44
C PRO A 113 -2.94 -6.29 -1.89
N SER A 114 -1.84 -6.06 -2.61
CA SER A 114 -1.85 -5.66 -4.01
C SER A 114 -1.41 -6.83 -4.87
N ALA A 115 -2.31 -7.30 -5.73
CA ALA A 115 -2.01 -8.30 -6.75
C ALA A 115 -1.42 -7.60 -7.97
N ASN A 116 -0.11 -7.41 -8.00
CA ASN A 116 0.56 -6.88 -9.19
C ASN A 116 0.78 -7.98 -10.22
N LYS A 117 -0.03 -8.01 -11.25
CA LYS A 117 0.16 -8.87 -12.42
C LYS A 117 1.43 -8.46 -13.16
N GLY A 118 2.52 -9.10 -12.87
CA GLY A 118 3.73 -9.44 -13.63
C GLY A 118 4.37 -8.48 -14.65
N ILE A 119 3.85 -7.29 -14.93
CA ILE A 119 4.43 -6.36 -15.90
C ILE A 119 5.36 -5.39 -15.18
N LEU A 120 6.67 -5.61 -15.28
CA LEU A 120 7.75 -4.89 -14.58
C LEU A 120 7.63 -3.34 -14.60
N GLY A 121 7.24 -2.73 -15.71
CA GLY A 121 7.05 -1.27 -15.82
C GLY A 121 5.74 -0.79 -15.18
N GLY A 122 4.70 -1.61 -15.16
CA GLY A 122 3.40 -1.29 -14.58
C GLY A 122 3.37 -1.31 -13.07
N VAL A 123 4.21 -2.12 -12.41
CA VAL A 123 4.31 -2.23 -10.94
C VAL A 123 4.71 -0.89 -10.32
N SER A 124 5.69 -0.20 -10.90
CA SER A 124 6.19 1.10 -10.39
C SER A 124 5.09 2.18 -10.35
N ASN A 125 4.35 2.34 -11.45
CA ASN A 125 3.31 3.37 -11.54
C ASN A 125 2.13 3.05 -10.62
N LYS A 126 1.64 1.82 -10.63
CA LYS A 126 0.51 1.37 -9.79
C LYS A 126 0.82 1.50 -8.30
N THR A 127 2.04 1.15 -7.89
CA THR A 127 2.49 1.30 -6.50
C THR A 127 2.58 2.77 -6.12
N ARG A 128 3.17 3.60 -6.98
CA ARG A 128 3.24 5.05 -6.78
C ARG A 128 1.85 5.65 -6.60
N ASP A 129 0.92 5.30 -7.46
CA ASP A 129 -0.44 5.85 -7.44
C ASP A 129 -1.20 5.37 -6.18
N SER A 130 -0.99 4.12 -5.75
CA SER A 130 -1.52 3.62 -4.49
C SER A 130 -0.97 4.36 -3.27
N ILE A 131 0.33 4.69 -3.26
CA ILE A 131 0.95 5.53 -2.24
C ILE A 131 0.29 6.93 -2.22
N LEU A 132 0.19 7.59 -3.38
CA LEU A 132 -0.43 8.92 -3.50
C LEU A 132 -1.89 8.92 -3.02
N LEU A 133 -2.65 7.87 -3.30
CA LEU A 133 -4.02 7.72 -2.83
C LEU A 133 -4.10 7.52 -1.30
N CYS A 134 -3.16 6.80 -0.69
CA CYS A 134 -3.06 6.69 0.76
C CYS A 134 -2.74 8.04 1.40
N GLU A 135 -1.83 8.81 0.81
CA GLU A 135 -1.51 10.18 1.23
C GLU A 135 -2.75 11.08 1.15
N ALA A 136 -3.44 11.04 0.01
CA ALA A 136 -4.68 11.80 -0.21
C ALA A 136 -5.77 11.45 0.81
N ALA A 137 -5.83 10.19 1.25
CA ALA A 137 -6.73 9.75 2.32
C ALA A 137 -6.23 10.10 3.73
N GLY A 138 -5.10 10.82 3.86
CA GLY A 138 -4.59 11.36 5.13
C GLY A 138 -3.91 10.30 6.01
N TYR A 139 -3.21 9.34 5.42
CA TYR A 139 -2.32 8.43 6.14
C TYR A 139 -0.96 9.10 6.38
N ASP A 140 -0.49 9.04 7.62
CA ASP A 140 0.77 9.67 8.06
C ASP A 140 1.98 8.79 7.76
N VAL A 141 1.79 7.47 7.80
CA VAL A 141 2.83 6.47 7.56
C VAL A 141 2.34 5.47 6.53
N ILE A 142 3.11 5.28 5.48
CA ILE A 142 2.80 4.33 4.41
C ILE A 142 3.91 3.29 4.36
N ILE A 143 3.57 2.07 4.72
CA ILE A 143 4.49 0.93 4.70
C ILE A 143 4.26 0.16 3.41
N VAL A 144 5.32 -0.06 2.63
CA VAL A 144 5.29 -0.87 1.41
C VAL A 144 6.09 -2.13 1.65
N GLU A 145 5.39 -3.26 1.80
CA GLU A 145 6.00 -4.58 1.99
C GLU A 145 6.28 -5.24 0.64
N THR A 146 7.50 -5.75 0.46
CA THR A 146 7.88 -6.59 -0.69
C THR A 146 8.21 -8.01 -0.25
N VAL A 147 8.17 -8.95 -1.22
CA VAL A 147 8.39 -10.39 -0.92
C VAL A 147 9.87 -10.80 -0.80
N GLY A 148 10.81 -9.90 -1.09
CA GLY A 148 12.24 -10.16 -0.90
C GLY A 148 12.89 -11.02 -2.00
N VAL A 149 12.40 -10.94 -3.24
CA VAL A 149 12.86 -11.80 -4.36
C VAL A 149 13.43 -11.04 -5.57
N GLY A 150 13.93 -9.80 -5.39
CA GLY A 150 14.73 -9.13 -6.42
C GLY A 150 14.14 -7.82 -6.96
N GLN A 151 13.54 -7.78 -8.15
CA GLN A 151 13.28 -6.54 -8.88
C GLN A 151 12.25 -5.60 -8.25
N SER A 152 11.33 -6.11 -7.43
CA SER A 152 10.35 -5.30 -6.70
C SER A 152 11.01 -4.35 -5.70
N GLU A 153 12.12 -4.75 -5.09
CA GLU A 153 12.87 -3.96 -4.11
C GLU A 153 13.48 -2.72 -4.76
N THR A 154 14.13 -2.89 -5.91
CA THR A 154 14.73 -1.77 -6.66
C THR A 154 13.68 -0.77 -7.11
N THR A 155 12.48 -1.25 -7.46
CA THR A 155 11.36 -0.40 -7.86
C THR A 155 10.80 0.37 -6.65
N VAL A 156 10.56 -0.33 -5.54
CA VAL A 156 10.00 0.26 -4.32
C VAL A 156 10.97 1.24 -3.67
N SER A 157 12.30 0.95 -3.70
CA SER A 157 13.30 1.85 -3.10
C SER A 157 13.30 3.28 -3.69
N LYS A 158 12.83 3.44 -4.94
CA LYS A 158 12.68 4.76 -5.58
C LYS A 158 11.40 5.50 -5.18
N LEU A 159 10.48 4.83 -4.49
CA LEU A 159 9.16 5.36 -4.13
C LEU A 159 9.02 5.65 -2.63
N VAL A 160 9.99 5.24 -1.83
CA VAL A 160 9.97 5.35 -0.37
C VAL A 160 11.12 6.22 0.15
N ASP A 161 10.94 6.78 1.34
CA ASP A 161 11.95 7.63 1.98
C ASP A 161 13.03 6.80 2.69
N ILE A 162 12.62 5.62 3.20
CA ILE A 162 13.50 4.68 3.93
C ILE A 162 13.20 3.27 3.45
N MET A 163 14.27 2.46 3.26
CA MET A 163 14.16 1.04 2.96
C MET A 163 14.75 0.22 4.09
N LEU A 164 13.96 -0.65 4.70
CA LEU A 164 14.38 -1.56 5.78
C LEU A 164 14.55 -2.97 5.22
N LEU A 165 15.72 -3.56 5.43
CA LEU A 165 16.01 -4.96 5.14
C LEU A 165 15.95 -5.75 6.45
N LEU A 166 15.06 -6.73 6.53
CA LEU A 166 15.01 -7.69 7.65
C LEU A 166 15.83 -8.93 7.29
N THR A 167 16.72 -9.31 8.21
CA THR A 167 17.65 -10.47 8.08
C THR A 167 17.46 -11.43 9.22
#